data_2459be3d8cf17d9377d3bf6da6e89483
#
_entry.id   2459be3d8cf17d9377d3bf6da6e89483
#
_cell.length_a   1.000
_cell.length_b   1.000
_cell.length_c   1.000
_cell.angle_alpha   90.00
_cell.angle_beta   90.00
_cell.angle_gamma   90.00
#
_symmetry.space_group_name_H-M   'P 1'
#
loop_
_entity.id
_entity.type
_entity.pdbx_description
1 polymer ?
#
loop_
_entity_poly.entity_id
_entity_poly.type
_entity_poly.pdbx_seq_one_letter_code
_entity_poly.pdbx_strand_id
1 'polypeptide(L)'
;ETRALLNQPPPKSEPEFPLGATVAELEQLRLADDERDAEARRELETWEAKSKTRAERKPQMPALIETTRKQLEDAEKAKSSAAPDGELPVLGAARRLDQEAYVLLLRSQLDLYRVEQNRYEALNELFPLQRDVQTRNKNAFDKRVELWKTVLADARRDESARQAQEA
;
A
#
# COMPACT_ATOMS: atom_id res chain seq x y z
N GLU A 1 6.24 -14.79 -3.34
CA GLU A 1 4.80 -14.62 -3.73
C GLU A 1 4.64 -13.58 -4.84
N THR A 2 5.11 -12.33 -4.70
CA THR A 2 4.91 -11.26 -5.70
C THR A 2 5.52 -11.59 -7.07
N ARG A 3 6.70 -12.22 -7.11
CA ARG A 3 7.30 -12.69 -8.39
C ARG A 3 6.46 -13.79 -9.05
N ALA A 4 5.80 -14.63 -8.26
CA ALA A 4 4.89 -15.65 -8.77
C ALA A 4 3.61 -15.01 -9.36
N LEU A 5 3.11 -13.93 -8.75
CA LEU A 5 1.97 -13.16 -9.28
C LEU A 5 2.27 -12.48 -10.61
N LEU A 6 3.51 -12.01 -10.81
CA LEU A 6 3.93 -11.45 -12.11
C LEU A 6 3.96 -12.47 -13.23
N ASN A 7 4.27 -13.73 -12.90
CA ASN A 7 4.30 -14.83 -13.86
C ASN A 7 2.89 -15.38 -14.15
N GLN A 8 1.87 -14.98 -13.37
CA GLN A 8 0.49 -15.31 -13.69
C GLN A 8 0.01 -14.46 -14.88
N PRO A 9 -0.78 -15.03 -15.81
CA PRO A 9 -1.38 -14.23 -16.85
C PRO A 9 -2.28 -13.14 -16.22
N PRO A 10 -2.37 -11.96 -16.84
CA PRO A 10 -3.30 -10.94 -16.39
C PRO A 10 -4.73 -11.49 -16.45
N PRO A 11 -5.66 -10.89 -15.68
CA PRO A 11 -7.07 -11.17 -15.87
C PRO A 11 -7.45 -10.99 -17.34
N LYS A 12 -8.36 -11.84 -17.84
CA LYS A 12 -8.83 -11.72 -19.21
C LYS A 12 -9.48 -10.35 -19.42
N SER A 13 -9.10 -9.69 -20.49
CA SER A 13 -9.66 -8.37 -20.84
C SER A 13 -11.02 -8.47 -21.54
N GLU A 14 -11.40 -9.67 -21.98
CA GLU A 14 -12.67 -9.91 -22.66
C GLU A 14 -13.74 -10.36 -21.67
N PRO A 15 -15.00 -9.87 -21.78
CA PRO A 15 -16.11 -10.38 -21.01
C PRO A 15 -16.35 -11.87 -21.30
N GLU A 16 -16.55 -12.66 -20.26
CA GLU A 16 -16.95 -14.06 -20.39
C GLU A 16 -18.40 -14.21 -19.98
N PHE A 17 -19.22 -14.77 -20.87
CA PHE A 17 -20.63 -14.99 -20.62
C PHE A 17 -21.13 -16.26 -21.34
N PRO A 18 -22.18 -16.93 -20.83
CA PRO A 18 -22.77 -18.11 -21.46
C PRO A 18 -23.38 -17.78 -22.83
N LEU A 19 -23.30 -18.74 -23.74
CA LEU A 19 -24.04 -18.65 -25.00
C LEU A 19 -25.55 -18.57 -24.74
N GLY A 20 -26.23 -17.60 -25.33
CA GLY A 20 -27.66 -17.42 -25.14
C GLY A 20 -28.06 -16.68 -23.86
N ALA A 21 -27.10 -16.06 -23.16
CA ALA A 21 -27.39 -15.23 -21.99
C ALA A 21 -28.39 -14.11 -22.34
N THR A 22 -29.33 -13.90 -21.44
CA THR A 22 -30.32 -12.79 -21.55
C THR A 22 -29.64 -11.44 -21.26
N VAL A 23 -30.25 -10.34 -21.71
CA VAL A 23 -29.78 -8.99 -21.42
C VAL A 23 -29.66 -8.76 -19.92
N ALA A 24 -30.59 -9.25 -19.10
CA ALA A 24 -30.55 -9.13 -17.63
C ALA A 24 -29.39 -9.85 -17.02
N GLU A 25 -29.06 -11.07 -17.48
CA GLU A 25 -27.87 -11.82 -17.01
C GLU A 25 -26.57 -11.11 -17.40
N LEU A 26 -26.49 -10.59 -18.63
CA LEU A 26 -25.32 -9.81 -19.08
C LEU A 26 -25.14 -8.52 -18.26
N GLU A 27 -26.21 -7.83 -17.88
CA GLU A 27 -26.15 -6.66 -17.01
C GLU A 27 -25.64 -7.01 -15.61
N GLN A 28 -26.03 -8.15 -15.04
CA GLN A 28 -25.51 -8.61 -13.76
C GLN A 28 -24.00 -8.92 -13.84
N LEU A 29 -23.56 -9.61 -14.90
CA LEU A 29 -22.15 -9.90 -15.13
C LEU A 29 -21.32 -8.62 -15.31
N ARG A 30 -21.86 -7.64 -16.02
CA ARG A 30 -21.24 -6.32 -16.15
C ARG A 30 -21.08 -5.64 -14.79
N LEU A 31 -22.12 -5.64 -13.95
CA LEU A 31 -22.04 -5.04 -12.61
C LEU A 31 -20.94 -5.68 -11.76
N ALA A 32 -20.83 -7.00 -11.83
CA ALA A 32 -19.74 -7.71 -11.13
C ALA A 32 -18.34 -7.31 -11.65
N ASP A 33 -18.20 -7.07 -12.94
CA ASP A 33 -16.94 -6.59 -13.53
C ASP A 33 -16.67 -5.11 -13.22
N ASP A 34 -17.71 -4.26 -13.13
CA ASP A 34 -17.60 -2.87 -12.66
C ASP A 34 -17.09 -2.81 -11.19
N GLU A 35 -17.56 -3.72 -10.33
CA GLU A 35 -17.08 -3.84 -8.95
C GLU A 35 -15.60 -4.25 -8.89
N ARG A 36 -15.19 -5.21 -9.70
CA ARG A 36 -13.78 -5.65 -9.80
C ARG A 36 -12.87 -4.55 -10.34
N ASP A 37 -13.33 -3.77 -11.31
CA ASP A 37 -12.61 -2.60 -11.81
C ASP A 37 -12.43 -1.54 -10.70
N ALA A 38 -13.50 -1.23 -9.97
CA ALA A 38 -13.45 -0.30 -8.84
C ALA A 38 -12.50 -0.79 -7.73
N GLU A 39 -12.45 -2.10 -7.45
CA GLU A 39 -11.52 -2.69 -6.50
C GLU A 39 -10.07 -2.58 -7.00
N ALA A 40 -9.80 -2.94 -8.25
CA ALA A 40 -8.47 -2.85 -8.85
C ALA A 40 -7.92 -1.40 -8.85
N ARG A 41 -8.79 -0.41 -9.08
CA ARG A 41 -8.43 1.02 -8.99
C ARG A 41 -8.06 1.41 -7.57
N ARG A 42 -8.84 1.03 -6.55
CA ARG A 42 -8.54 1.30 -5.14
C ARG A 42 -7.25 0.65 -4.68
N GLU A 43 -6.98 -0.57 -5.13
CA GLU A 43 -5.72 -1.25 -4.85
C GLU A 43 -4.53 -0.50 -5.46
N LEU A 44 -4.63 -0.07 -6.72
CA LEU A 44 -3.58 0.70 -7.38
C LEU A 44 -3.33 2.02 -6.64
N GLU A 45 -4.37 2.78 -6.32
CA GLU A 45 -4.28 4.03 -5.54
C GLU A 45 -3.58 3.80 -4.18
N THR A 46 -3.92 2.70 -3.51
CA THR A 46 -3.31 2.31 -2.23
C THR A 46 -1.80 2.06 -2.39
N TRP A 47 -1.40 1.37 -3.46
CA TRP A 47 0.01 1.10 -3.74
C TRP A 47 0.77 2.35 -4.19
N GLU A 48 0.13 3.24 -4.94
CA GLU A 48 0.71 4.54 -5.32
C GLU A 48 0.93 5.43 -4.10
N ALA A 49 -0.05 5.51 -3.19
CA ALA A 49 0.08 6.24 -1.93
C ALA A 49 1.22 5.69 -1.05
N LYS A 50 1.31 4.36 -0.89
CA LYS A 50 2.41 3.70 -0.18
C LYS A 50 3.77 3.97 -0.84
N SER A 51 3.82 3.95 -2.17
CA SER A 51 5.04 4.25 -2.92
C SER A 51 5.51 5.68 -2.72
N LYS A 52 4.57 6.64 -2.75
CA LYS A 52 4.84 8.06 -2.50
C LYS A 52 5.38 8.28 -1.08
N THR A 53 4.67 7.79 -0.07
CA THR A 53 5.11 7.90 1.34
C THR A 53 6.53 7.33 1.53
N ARG A 54 6.81 6.19 0.91
CA ARG A 54 8.12 5.57 0.93
C ARG A 54 9.19 6.42 0.25
N ALA A 55 8.88 6.97 -0.92
CA ALA A 55 9.82 7.82 -1.66
C ALA A 55 10.19 9.09 -0.89
N GLU A 56 9.26 9.63 -0.11
CA GLU A 56 9.48 10.78 0.76
C GLU A 56 10.25 10.42 2.03
N ARG A 57 9.96 9.28 2.63
CA ARG A 57 10.49 8.87 3.94
C ARG A 57 11.87 8.22 3.86
N LYS A 58 12.10 7.34 2.87
CA LYS A 58 13.36 6.58 2.73
C LYS A 58 14.61 7.45 2.73
N PRO A 59 14.70 8.57 1.98
CA PRO A 59 15.87 9.42 1.97
C PRO A 59 16.13 10.15 3.30
N GLN A 60 15.14 10.23 4.18
CA GLN A 60 15.28 10.85 5.50
C GLN A 60 15.91 9.90 6.54
N MET A 61 15.89 8.59 6.31
CA MET A 61 16.34 7.59 7.29
C MET A 61 17.80 7.78 7.76
N PRO A 62 18.78 7.99 6.87
CA PRO A 62 20.16 8.17 7.30
C PRO A 62 20.33 9.37 8.26
N ALA A 63 19.65 10.50 7.93
CA ALA A 63 19.73 11.70 8.77
C ALA A 63 19.05 11.51 10.14
N LEU A 64 17.89 10.81 10.17
CA LEU A 64 17.20 10.49 11.41
C LEU A 64 18.00 9.56 12.31
N ILE A 65 18.62 8.54 11.74
CA ILE A 65 19.50 7.60 12.45
C ILE A 65 20.69 8.35 13.06
N GLU A 66 21.36 9.18 12.27
CA GLU A 66 22.55 9.92 12.73
C GLU A 66 22.19 10.95 13.81
N THR A 67 21.08 11.68 13.63
CA THR A 67 20.60 12.65 14.62
C THR A 67 20.24 11.95 15.95
N THR A 68 19.48 10.86 15.87
CA THR A 68 19.07 10.11 17.07
C THR A 68 20.27 9.47 17.76
N ARG A 69 21.27 9.01 16.99
CA ARG A 69 22.52 8.48 17.54
C ARG A 69 23.28 9.54 18.33
N LYS A 70 23.43 10.75 17.79
CA LYS A 70 24.09 11.85 18.51
C LYS A 70 23.33 12.23 19.77
N GLN A 71 22.00 12.32 19.69
CA GLN A 71 21.18 12.59 20.86
C GLN A 71 21.35 11.51 21.95
N LEU A 72 21.43 10.25 21.53
CA LEU A 72 21.69 9.14 22.46
C LEU A 72 23.05 9.24 23.12
N GLU A 73 24.10 9.53 22.37
CA GLU A 73 25.46 9.74 22.90
C GLU A 73 25.48 10.90 23.91
N ASP A 74 24.82 12.00 23.63
CA ASP A 74 24.72 13.15 24.54
C ASP A 74 23.89 12.84 25.78
N ALA A 75 22.79 12.11 25.65
CA ALA A 75 21.97 11.66 26.78
C ALA A 75 22.73 10.67 27.68
N GLU A 76 23.51 9.75 27.10
CA GLU A 76 24.39 8.83 27.88
C GLU A 76 25.50 9.56 28.61
N LYS A 77 26.10 10.59 28.01
CA LYS A 77 27.07 11.47 28.68
C LYS A 77 26.41 12.24 29.82
N ALA A 78 25.21 12.82 29.57
CA ALA A 78 24.49 13.53 30.64
C ALA A 78 24.11 12.61 31.80
N LYS A 79 23.71 11.37 31.54
CA LYS A 79 23.43 10.36 32.56
C LYS A 79 24.66 10.00 33.42
N SER A 80 25.84 9.98 32.81
CA SER A 80 27.09 9.67 33.50
C SER A 80 27.73 10.86 34.21
N SER A 81 27.17 12.07 34.04
CA SER A 81 27.68 13.28 34.67
C SER A 81 27.42 13.27 36.19
N ALA A 82 28.32 13.88 36.95
CA ALA A 82 28.17 14.03 38.41
C ALA A 82 26.89 14.85 38.73
N ALA A 83 26.29 14.53 39.87
CA ALA A 83 25.15 15.31 40.36
C ALA A 83 25.62 16.76 40.68
N PRO A 84 24.74 17.76 40.46
CA PRO A 84 25.03 19.13 40.89
C PRO A 84 25.28 19.21 42.40
N ASP A 85 26.21 20.07 42.79
CA ASP A 85 26.51 20.29 44.21
C ASP A 85 25.25 20.81 44.95
N GLY A 86 24.93 20.18 46.08
CA GLY A 86 23.78 20.57 46.88
C GLY A 86 22.44 20.05 46.37
N GLU A 87 22.37 19.17 45.37
CA GLU A 87 21.15 18.57 44.90
C GLU A 87 20.46 17.73 46.00
N LEU A 88 19.14 17.97 46.22
CA LEU A 88 18.37 17.14 47.13
C LEU A 88 18.27 15.69 46.63
N PRO A 89 18.37 14.68 47.52
CA PRO A 89 18.40 13.26 47.12
C PRO A 89 17.17 12.86 46.27
N VAL A 90 15.99 13.41 46.57
CA VAL A 90 14.73 13.15 45.83
C VAL A 90 14.80 13.70 44.41
N LEU A 91 15.33 14.93 44.25
CA LEU A 91 15.51 15.54 42.93
C LEU A 91 16.55 14.79 42.09
N GLY A 92 17.65 14.38 42.72
CA GLY A 92 18.66 13.55 42.07
C GLY A 92 18.13 12.18 41.64
N ALA A 93 17.25 11.56 42.42
CA ALA A 93 16.56 10.33 42.00
C ALA A 93 15.60 10.56 40.81
N ALA A 94 14.80 11.60 40.86
CA ALA A 94 13.89 11.95 39.75
C ALA A 94 14.66 12.25 38.47
N ARG A 95 15.74 13.05 38.55
CA ARG A 95 16.61 13.34 37.41
C ARG A 95 17.20 12.09 36.77
N ARG A 96 17.70 11.16 37.61
CA ARG A 96 18.24 9.88 37.08
C ARG A 96 17.21 9.04 36.37
N LEU A 97 15.99 8.96 36.93
CA LEU A 97 14.88 8.24 36.27
C LEU A 97 14.51 8.86 34.94
N ASP A 98 14.40 10.20 34.87
CA ASP A 98 14.13 10.93 33.65
C ASP A 98 15.22 10.67 32.58
N GLN A 99 16.49 10.77 32.96
CA GLN A 99 17.62 10.49 32.06
C GLN A 99 17.60 9.04 31.56
N GLU A 100 17.27 8.08 32.44
CA GLU A 100 17.15 6.67 32.04
C GLU A 100 16.01 6.45 31.06
N ALA A 101 14.85 7.02 31.32
CA ALA A 101 13.71 6.95 30.44
C ALA A 101 14.03 7.58 29.07
N TYR A 102 14.70 8.72 29.05
CA TYR A 102 15.13 9.38 27.82
C TYR A 102 16.11 8.56 27.00
N VAL A 103 17.12 7.96 27.64
CA VAL A 103 18.06 7.04 26.97
C VAL A 103 17.34 5.83 26.38
N LEU A 104 16.40 5.23 27.11
CA LEU A 104 15.60 4.11 26.62
C LEU A 104 14.73 4.52 25.41
N LEU A 105 14.12 5.69 25.47
CA LEU A 105 13.34 6.24 24.34
C LEU A 105 14.21 6.37 23.10
N LEU A 106 15.38 7.00 23.21
CA LEU A 106 16.28 7.22 22.07
C LEU A 106 16.82 5.90 21.49
N ARG A 107 17.12 4.91 22.34
CA ARG A 107 17.51 3.56 21.87
C ARG A 107 16.37 2.92 21.07
N SER A 108 15.14 2.95 21.59
CA SER A 108 13.99 2.39 20.91
C SER A 108 13.70 3.10 19.57
N GLN A 109 13.86 4.42 19.52
CA GLN A 109 13.73 5.18 18.27
C GLN A 109 14.82 4.82 17.25
N LEU A 110 16.06 4.67 17.70
CA LEU A 110 17.16 4.27 16.83
C LEU A 110 16.94 2.89 16.23
N ASP A 111 16.48 1.94 17.04
CA ASP A 111 16.18 0.59 16.58
C ASP A 111 14.99 0.59 15.61
N LEU A 112 13.95 1.38 15.88
CA LEU A 112 12.81 1.55 14.96
C LEU A 112 13.27 2.08 13.61
N TYR A 113 14.10 3.12 13.56
CA TYR A 113 14.60 3.70 12.31
C TYR A 113 15.50 2.72 11.53
N ARG A 114 16.31 1.92 12.22
CA ARG A 114 17.12 0.87 11.59
C ARG A 114 16.24 -0.23 10.96
N VAL A 115 15.22 -0.68 11.70
CA VAL A 115 14.27 -1.67 11.18
C VAL A 115 13.50 -1.11 9.98
N GLU A 116 13.07 0.15 10.04
CA GLU A 116 12.39 0.84 8.94
C GLU A 116 13.31 0.94 7.71
N GLN A 117 14.58 1.31 7.89
CA GLN A 117 15.57 1.38 6.80
C GLN A 117 15.77 0.01 6.15
N ASN A 118 16.01 -1.02 6.95
CA ASN A 118 16.20 -2.40 6.46
C ASN A 118 14.96 -2.89 5.68
N ARG A 119 13.76 -2.56 6.17
CA ARG A 119 12.51 -2.86 5.48
C ARG A 119 12.43 -2.16 4.12
N TYR A 120 12.85 -0.89 4.04
CA TYR A 120 12.88 -0.18 2.76
C TYR A 120 13.86 -0.82 1.78
N GLU A 121 15.00 -1.31 2.24
CA GLU A 121 15.98 -2.00 1.41
C GLU A 121 15.44 -3.36 0.94
N ALA A 122 14.94 -4.18 1.85
CA ALA A 122 14.40 -5.51 1.55
C ALA A 122 13.22 -5.46 0.56
N LEU A 123 12.38 -4.42 0.63
CA LEU A 123 11.21 -4.26 -0.22
C LEU A 123 11.49 -3.45 -1.49
N ASN A 124 12.74 -3.06 -1.75
CA ASN A 124 13.08 -2.16 -2.85
C ASN A 124 12.69 -2.74 -4.22
N GLU A 125 12.89 -4.03 -4.42
CA GLU A 125 12.51 -4.72 -5.66
C GLU A 125 11.01 -5.09 -5.72
N LEU A 126 10.39 -5.34 -4.57
CA LEU A 126 9.00 -5.80 -4.53
C LEU A 126 7.97 -4.70 -4.80
N PHE A 127 8.26 -3.46 -4.43
CA PHE A 127 7.33 -2.34 -4.60
C PHE A 127 7.01 -2.04 -6.08
N PRO A 128 8.00 -1.87 -6.98
CA PRO A 128 7.71 -1.70 -8.41
C PRO A 128 6.93 -2.88 -8.97
N LEU A 129 7.33 -4.11 -8.63
CA LEU A 129 6.69 -5.32 -9.13
C LEU A 129 5.20 -5.40 -8.71
N GLN A 130 4.91 -5.05 -7.46
CA GLN A 130 3.52 -5.04 -6.97
C GLN A 130 2.69 -3.97 -7.68
N ARG A 131 3.24 -2.77 -7.87
CA ARG A 131 2.60 -1.71 -8.64
C ARG A 131 2.30 -2.14 -10.07
N ASP A 132 3.26 -2.82 -10.73
CA ASP A 132 3.08 -3.31 -12.10
C ASP A 132 1.96 -4.35 -12.18
N VAL A 133 1.85 -5.24 -11.19
CA VAL A 133 0.72 -6.19 -11.09
C VAL A 133 -0.61 -5.44 -11.00
N GLN A 134 -0.72 -4.47 -10.12
CA GLN A 134 -1.97 -3.71 -9.95
C GLN A 134 -2.32 -2.87 -11.18
N THR A 135 -1.33 -2.25 -11.80
CA THR A 135 -1.53 -1.51 -13.06
C THR A 135 -2.06 -2.43 -14.16
N ARG A 136 -1.49 -3.63 -14.28
CA ARG A 136 -1.91 -4.63 -15.26
C ARG A 136 -3.33 -5.12 -15.00
N ASN A 137 -3.68 -5.39 -13.75
CA ASN A 137 -5.02 -5.81 -13.36
C ASN A 137 -6.05 -4.72 -13.67
N LYS A 138 -5.80 -3.49 -13.25
CA LYS A 138 -6.66 -2.34 -13.56
C LYS A 138 -6.86 -2.18 -15.08
N ASN A 139 -5.79 -2.24 -15.87
CA ASN A 139 -5.89 -2.10 -17.32
C ASN A 139 -6.68 -3.23 -17.99
N ALA A 140 -6.64 -4.45 -17.44
CA ALA A 140 -7.43 -5.56 -17.93
C ALA A 140 -8.93 -5.36 -17.64
N PHE A 141 -9.27 -4.91 -16.42
CA PHE A 141 -10.67 -4.64 -16.05
C PHE A 141 -11.24 -3.41 -16.77
N ASP A 142 -10.46 -2.32 -16.91
CA ASP A 142 -10.88 -1.16 -17.72
C ASP A 142 -11.33 -1.58 -19.14
N LYS A 143 -10.48 -2.40 -19.81
CA LYS A 143 -10.82 -2.89 -21.15
C LYS A 143 -12.09 -3.76 -21.15
N ARG A 144 -12.25 -4.60 -20.13
CA ARG A 144 -13.42 -5.46 -20.00
C ARG A 144 -14.70 -4.64 -19.83
N VAL A 145 -14.66 -3.61 -18.98
CA VAL A 145 -15.78 -2.68 -18.77
C VAL A 145 -16.15 -1.94 -20.07
N GLU A 146 -15.16 -1.52 -20.85
CA GLU A 146 -15.41 -0.90 -22.15
C GLU A 146 -16.08 -1.87 -23.15
N LEU A 147 -15.59 -3.13 -23.20
CA LEU A 147 -16.18 -4.14 -24.09
C LEU A 147 -17.62 -4.51 -23.72
N TRP A 148 -18.00 -4.45 -22.43
CA TRP A 148 -19.36 -4.66 -21.99
C TRP A 148 -20.36 -3.70 -22.64
N LYS A 149 -19.96 -2.47 -22.97
CA LYS A 149 -20.82 -1.50 -23.66
C LYS A 149 -21.25 -2.03 -25.03
N THR A 150 -20.32 -2.63 -25.76
CA THR A 150 -20.61 -3.23 -27.08
C THR A 150 -21.46 -4.49 -26.94
N VAL A 151 -21.08 -5.40 -26.04
CA VAL A 151 -21.82 -6.66 -25.80
C VAL A 151 -23.28 -6.39 -25.44
N LEU A 152 -23.55 -5.46 -24.53
CA LEU A 152 -24.92 -5.11 -24.15
C LEU A 152 -25.69 -4.38 -25.25
N ALA A 153 -25.02 -3.54 -26.03
CA ALA A 153 -25.68 -2.87 -27.17
C ALA A 153 -26.13 -3.88 -28.22
N ASP A 154 -25.28 -4.86 -28.53
CA ASP A 154 -25.58 -5.91 -29.50
C ASP A 154 -26.70 -6.84 -28.99
N ALA A 155 -26.59 -7.30 -27.73
CA ALA A 155 -27.61 -8.13 -27.10
C ALA A 155 -29.03 -7.45 -27.09
N ARG A 156 -29.08 -6.15 -26.79
CA ARG A 156 -30.36 -5.39 -26.84
C ARG A 156 -30.89 -5.25 -28.23
N ARG A 157 -30.05 -5.08 -29.26
CA ARG A 157 -30.48 -5.07 -30.66
C ARG A 157 -31.09 -6.40 -31.09
N ASP A 158 -30.42 -7.51 -30.71
CA ASP A 158 -30.88 -8.85 -31.03
C ASP A 158 -32.21 -9.19 -30.33
N GLU A 159 -32.39 -8.75 -29.10
CA GLU A 159 -33.61 -8.91 -28.35
C GLU A 159 -34.77 -8.12 -29.01
N SER A 160 -34.52 -6.85 -29.38
CA SER A 160 -35.49 -6.01 -30.07
C SER A 160 -35.88 -6.59 -31.43
N ALA A 161 -34.92 -7.15 -32.17
CA ALA A 161 -35.17 -7.79 -33.46
C ALA A 161 -36.04 -9.06 -33.32
N ARG A 162 -35.80 -9.87 -32.29
CA ARG A 162 -36.64 -11.05 -31.96
C ARG A 162 -38.05 -10.67 -31.60
N GLN A 163 -38.23 -9.67 -30.73
CA GLN A 163 -39.55 -9.17 -30.35
C GLN A 163 -40.32 -8.62 -31.52
N ALA A 164 -39.68 -7.94 -32.49
CA ALA A 164 -40.28 -7.45 -33.69
C ALA A 164 -40.70 -8.55 -34.70
N GLN A 165 -40.10 -9.74 -34.61
CA GLN A 165 -40.49 -10.90 -35.45
C GLN A 165 -41.62 -11.72 -34.84
N GLU A 166 -41.81 -11.63 -33.54
CA GLU A 166 -42.84 -12.36 -32.78
C GLU A 166 -44.17 -11.56 -32.70
N ALA A 167 -44.16 -10.26 -33.01
CA ALA A 167 -45.34 -9.36 -33.02
C ALA A 167 -45.99 -9.27 -34.37
#